data_81f1d3b6d84ed77734eff32e826e4cb6
#
_entry.id   81f1d3b6d84ed77734eff32e826e4cb6
#
_cell.length_a   1.000
_cell.length_b   1.000
_cell.length_c   1.000
_cell.angle_alpha   90.00
_cell.angle_beta   90.00
_cell.angle_gamma   90.00
#
_symmetry.space_group_name_H-M   'P 1'
#
loop_
_entity.id
_entity.type
_entity.pdbx_description
1 polymer ?
#
loop_
_entity_poly.entity_id
_entity_poly.type
_entity_poly.pdbx_seq_one_letter_code
_entity_poly.pdbx_strand_id
1 'polypeptide(L)'
;MAKVDFKIWRGNGEGGGYQDFSTDVTEGMVVLDSVHQIQAESANDLACRWNCKAGKCGSCSAEVNGHPRLMCMMRMDEVLKETPEGKPVTIQPMKAFPVVKDLVTDVSGNFKVKKKIKPFKPRKPDAEDGTWRMAQEDVDRVQEFRKCIECFL
;
A
#
# COMPACT_ATOMS: atom_id res chain seq x y z
N MET A 1 -3.04 -12.26 -22.60
CA MET A 1 -1.90 -11.35 -22.28
C MET A 1 -2.13 -10.06 -23.03
N ALA A 2 -2.07 -8.94 -22.34
CA ALA A 2 -2.14 -7.62 -22.95
C ALA A 2 -0.89 -6.86 -22.52
N LYS A 3 -0.21 -6.21 -23.47
CA LYS A 3 0.91 -5.34 -23.18
C LYS A 3 0.37 -4.03 -22.61
N VAL A 4 0.84 -3.64 -21.43
CA VAL A 4 0.38 -2.45 -20.70
C VAL A 4 1.56 -1.53 -20.45
N ASP A 5 1.32 -0.24 -20.69
CA ASP A 5 2.30 0.81 -20.46
C ASP A 5 2.15 1.40 -19.06
N PHE A 6 3.28 1.63 -18.43
CA PHE A 6 3.38 2.18 -17.07
C PHE A 6 4.26 3.42 -17.08
N LYS A 7 3.91 4.40 -16.26
CA LYS A 7 4.77 5.50 -15.85
C LYS A 7 5.07 5.37 -14.37
N ILE A 8 6.29 4.96 -14.03
CA ILE A 8 6.71 4.76 -12.64
C ILE A 8 7.68 5.86 -12.24
N TRP A 9 7.40 6.50 -11.12
CA TRP A 9 8.29 7.52 -10.57
C TRP A 9 9.60 6.89 -10.07
N ARG A 10 10.73 7.47 -10.49
CA ARG A 10 12.09 7.06 -10.11
C ARG A 10 12.84 8.25 -9.53
N GLY A 11 13.56 8.03 -8.44
CA GLY A 11 14.35 9.09 -7.81
C GLY A 11 14.55 8.86 -6.33
N ASN A 12 14.93 9.93 -5.62
CA ASN A 12 15.20 9.93 -4.18
C ASN A 12 14.67 11.23 -3.52
N GLY A 13 15.06 11.48 -2.28
CA GLY A 13 14.64 12.68 -1.54
C GLY A 13 15.13 14.01 -2.13
N GLU A 14 16.09 14.00 -3.05
CA GLU A 14 16.63 15.20 -3.72
C GLU A 14 15.87 15.54 -5.00
N GLY A 15 15.17 14.55 -5.58
CA GLY A 15 14.35 14.72 -6.77
C GLY A 15 14.20 13.45 -7.59
N GLY A 16 13.41 13.55 -8.64
CA GLY A 16 13.17 12.43 -9.55
C GLY A 16 12.18 12.78 -10.64
N GLY A 17 11.80 11.77 -11.39
CA GLY A 17 10.85 11.90 -12.49
C GLY A 17 10.23 10.58 -12.89
N TYR A 18 9.28 10.64 -13.80
CA TYR A 18 8.65 9.44 -14.34
C TYR A 18 9.51 8.80 -15.41
N GLN A 19 9.61 7.49 -15.36
CA GLN A 19 10.18 6.63 -16.38
C GLN A 19 9.09 5.74 -16.97
N ASP A 20 9.15 5.56 -18.28
CA ASP A 20 8.20 4.72 -19.01
C ASP A 20 8.69 3.26 -19.02
N PHE A 21 7.73 2.34 -18.77
CA PHE A 21 7.92 0.91 -18.80
C PHE A 21 6.76 0.25 -19.53
N SER A 22 6.95 -0.97 -19.99
CA SER A 22 5.89 -1.74 -20.62
C SER A 22 6.10 -3.21 -20.29
N THR A 23 5.06 -3.89 -19.82
CA THR A 23 5.12 -5.32 -19.49
C THR A 23 3.82 -6.03 -19.84
N ASP A 24 3.87 -7.36 -19.92
CA ASP A 24 2.70 -8.18 -20.21
C ASP A 24 1.84 -8.38 -18.95
N VAL A 25 0.54 -8.12 -19.07
CA VAL A 25 -0.43 -8.33 -17.99
C VAL A 25 -1.35 -9.47 -18.36
N THR A 26 -1.50 -10.42 -17.45
CA THR A 26 -2.42 -11.55 -17.55
C THR A 26 -3.60 -11.42 -16.59
N GLU A 27 -4.64 -12.21 -16.82
CA GLU A 27 -5.80 -12.26 -15.94
C GLU A 27 -5.39 -12.61 -14.49
N GLY A 28 -5.97 -11.90 -13.53
CA GLY A 28 -5.71 -12.11 -12.10
C GLY A 28 -4.50 -11.36 -11.54
N MET A 29 -3.63 -10.77 -12.37
CA MET A 29 -2.51 -9.98 -11.88
C MET A 29 -2.98 -8.74 -11.11
N VAL A 30 -2.20 -8.39 -10.10
CA VAL A 30 -2.32 -7.13 -9.36
C VAL A 30 -1.18 -6.16 -9.74
N VAL A 31 -1.32 -4.89 -9.40
CA VAL A 31 -0.31 -3.86 -9.71
C VAL A 31 1.08 -4.27 -9.19
N LEU A 32 1.16 -4.87 -8.01
CA LEU A 32 2.44 -5.33 -7.45
C LEU A 32 3.12 -6.38 -8.31
N ASP A 33 2.36 -7.28 -8.94
CA ASP A 33 2.93 -8.30 -9.83
C ASP A 33 3.53 -7.66 -11.09
N SER A 34 2.85 -6.65 -11.66
CA SER A 34 3.38 -5.89 -12.79
C SER A 34 4.66 -5.13 -12.42
N VAL A 35 4.74 -4.55 -11.21
CA VAL A 35 5.97 -3.90 -10.73
C VAL A 35 7.10 -4.92 -10.58
N HIS A 36 6.84 -6.11 -10.04
CA HIS A 36 7.85 -7.17 -9.92
C HIS A 36 8.31 -7.68 -11.28
N GLN A 37 7.40 -7.77 -12.25
CA GLN A 37 7.75 -8.18 -13.61
C GLN A 37 8.64 -7.12 -14.28
N ILE A 38 8.33 -5.82 -14.14
CA ILE A 38 9.18 -4.72 -14.61
C ILE A 38 10.56 -4.77 -13.94
N GLN A 39 10.62 -5.07 -12.63
CA GLN A 39 11.91 -5.25 -11.94
C GLN A 39 12.72 -6.39 -12.56
N ALA A 40 12.08 -7.51 -12.89
CA ALA A 40 12.76 -8.67 -13.47
C ALA A 40 13.22 -8.43 -14.91
N GLU A 41 12.45 -7.69 -15.70
CA GLU A 41 12.67 -7.55 -17.14
C GLU A 41 13.55 -6.35 -17.52
N SER A 42 13.39 -5.21 -16.82
CA SER A 42 13.96 -3.95 -17.31
C SER A 42 14.44 -2.96 -16.24
N ALA A 43 14.11 -3.17 -14.97
CA ALA A 43 14.44 -2.22 -13.91
C ALA A 43 14.76 -2.93 -12.59
N ASN A 44 15.80 -3.75 -12.56
CA ASN A 44 16.19 -4.54 -11.38
C ASN A 44 16.56 -3.70 -10.15
N ASP A 45 16.82 -2.40 -10.34
CA ASP A 45 17.15 -1.43 -9.30
C ASP A 45 15.95 -0.61 -8.82
N LEU A 46 14.74 -0.83 -9.40
CA LEU A 46 13.50 -0.16 -8.97
C LEU A 46 13.15 -0.53 -7.53
N ALA A 47 13.24 0.45 -6.64
CA ALA A 47 12.94 0.21 -5.22
C ALA A 47 11.43 0.13 -4.99
N CYS A 48 10.98 -1.01 -4.48
CA CYS A 48 9.60 -1.28 -4.11
C CYS A 48 9.58 -2.06 -2.79
N ARG A 49 8.76 -1.62 -1.84
CA ARG A 49 8.59 -2.34 -0.57
C ARG A 49 7.35 -3.25 -0.65
N TRP A 50 7.51 -4.48 -0.23
CA TRP A 50 6.40 -5.44 -0.14
C TRP A 50 6.72 -6.54 0.89
N ASN A 51 5.69 -7.26 1.35
CA ASN A 51 5.86 -8.39 2.27
C ASN A 51 4.75 -9.43 2.11
N CYS A 52 3.51 -9.16 2.58
CA CYS A 52 2.49 -10.20 2.74
C CYS A 52 1.75 -10.57 1.44
N LYS A 53 1.68 -9.72 0.44
CA LYS A 53 0.86 -9.84 -0.80
C LYS A 53 -0.64 -10.12 -0.54
N ALA A 54 -1.16 -9.79 0.63
CA ALA A 54 -2.52 -10.14 1.07
C ALA A 54 -3.27 -8.99 1.77
N GLY A 55 -2.86 -7.75 1.55
CA GLY A 55 -3.51 -6.58 2.14
C GLY A 55 -3.45 -6.51 3.67
N LYS A 56 -2.40 -7.08 4.31
CA LYS A 56 -2.29 -7.19 5.78
C LYS A 56 -1.20 -6.31 6.40
N CYS A 57 -0.11 -6.03 5.67
CA CYS A 57 1.08 -5.38 6.25
C CYS A 57 1.25 -3.91 5.85
N GLY A 58 0.49 -3.40 4.87
CA GLY A 58 0.60 -2.03 4.38
C GLY A 58 1.90 -1.68 3.61
N SER A 59 2.88 -2.59 3.53
CA SER A 59 4.21 -2.27 2.99
C SER A 59 4.22 -1.83 1.53
N CYS A 60 3.29 -2.32 0.70
CA CYS A 60 3.21 -2.04 -0.72
C CYS A 60 2.34 -0.81 -1.07
N SER A 61 2.14 0.10 -0.12
CA SER A 61 1.38 1.33 -0.35
C SER A 61 2.10 2.24 -1.35
N ALA A 62 1.37 2.68 -2.37
CA ALA A 62 1.82 3.62 -3.38
C ALA A 62 0.61 4.40 -3.94
N GLU A 63 0.85 5.47 -4.65
CA GLU A 63 -0.22 6.12 -5.41
C GLU A 63 -0.28 5.51 -6.82
N VAL A 64 -1.42 4.89 -7.13
CA VAL A 64 -1.74 4.32 -8.45
C VAL A 64 -2.80 5.19 -9.10
N ASN A 65 -2.50 5.74 -10.28
CA ASN A 65 -3.36 6.71 -10.97
C ASN A 65 -3.77 7.90 -10.07
N GLY A 66 -2.83 8.36 -9.21
CA GLY A 66 -3.04 9.46 -8.30
C GLY A 66 -3.83 9.15 -7.02
N HIS A 67 -4.22 7.89 -6.81
CA HIS A 67 -4.92 7.44 -5.61
C HIS A 67 -4.05 6.56 -4.73
N PRO A 68 -3.96 6.84 -3.40
CA PRO A 68 -3.24 5.97 -2.46
C PRO A 68 -3.89 4.59 -2.41
N ARG A 69 -3.10 3.53 -2.63
CA ARG A 69 -3.61 2.16 -2.71
C ARG A 69 -2.56 1.13 -2.29
N LEU A 70 -3.03 -0.04 -1.85
CA LEU A 70 -2.18 -1.22 -1.67
C LEU A 70 -1.99 -1.91 -3.02
N MET A 71 -0.79 -1.85 -3.59
CA MET A 71 -0.52 -2.44 -4.91
C MET A 71 -0.83 -3.95 -4.98
N CYS A 72 -0.72 -4.68 -3.87
CA CYS A 72 -1.05 -6.11 -3.81
C CYS A 72 -2.56 -6.41 -3.82
N MET A 73 -3.42 -5.41 -3.63
CA MET A 73 -4.87 -5.57 -3.63
C MET A 73 -5.54 -4.97 -4.87
N MET A 74 -4.79 -4.20 -5.65
CA MET A 74 -5.32 -3.56 -6.85
C MET A 74 -5.18 -4.49 -8.06
N ARG A 75 -6.30 -5.02 -8.51
CA ARG A 75 -6.34 -5.87 -9.72
C ARG A 75 -6.11 -5.02 -10.96
N MET A 76 -5.28 -5.53 -11.88
CA MET A 76 -4.96 -4.82 -13.11
C MET A 76 -6.17 -4.58 -14.00
N ASP A 77 -7.13 -5.51 -14.04
CA ASP A 77 -8.38 -5.34 -14.79
C ASP A 77 -9.23 -4.16 -14.29
N GLU A 78 -9.21 -3.88 -12.98
CA GLU A 78 -9.89 -2.71 -12.39
C GLU A 78 -9.11 -1.41 -12.68
N VAL A 79 -7.80 -1.43 -12.48
CA VAL A 79 -6.93 -0.28 -12.75
C VAL A 79 -7.01 0.16 -14.22
N LEU A 80 -7.06 -0.79 -15.15
CA LEU A 80 -7.17 -0.49 -16.58
C LEU A 80 -8.52 0.12 -16.95
N LYS A 81 -9.62 -0.24 -16.27
CA LYS A 81 -10.93 0.41 -16.46
C LYS A 81 -10.92 1.86 -15.98
N GLU A 82 -10.17 2.17 -14.94
CA GLU A 82 -10.01 3.52 -14.41
C GLU A 82 -9.00 4.36 -15.21
N THR A 83 -8.12 3.71 -15.98
CA THR A 83 -7.08 4.37 -16.79
C THR A 83 -7.70 4.84 -18.12
N PRO A 84 -7.59 6.12 -18.49
CA PRO A 84 -8.09 6.59 -19.79
C PRO A 84 -7.43 5.84 -20.95
N GLU A 85 -8.18 5.57 -21.99
CA GLU A 85 -7.69 4.85 -23.17
C GLU A 85 -6.43 5.51 -23.74
N GLY A 86 -5.42 4.69 -24.05
CA GLY A 86 -4.12 5.13 -24.57
C GLY A 86 -3.23 5.85 -23.56
N LYS A 87 -3.60 5.87 -22.28
CA LYS A 87 -2.74 6.43 -21.24
C LYS A 87 -2.05 5.31 -20.43
N PRO A 88 -0.80 5.54 -19.99
CA PRO A 88 -0.12 4.59 -19.12
C PRO A 88 -0.71 4.58 -17.71
N VAL A 89 -0.61 3.44 -17.02
CA VAL A 89 -0.86 3.36 -15.58
C VAL A 89 0.26 4.10 -14.85
N THR A 90 -0.09 5.07 -14.01
CA THR A 90 0.91 5.83 -13.25
C THR A 90 1.09 5.25 -11.86
N ILE A 91 2.36 5.09 -11.43
CA ILE A 91 2.70 4.63 -10.09
C ILE A 91 3.76 5.57 -9.51
N GLN A 92 3.49 6.10 -8.32
CA GLN A 92 4.42 7.00 -7.63
C GLN A 92 4.42 6.74 -6.12
N PRO A 93 5.47 7.21 -5.40
CA PRO A 93 5.49 7.09 -3.95
C PRO A 93 4.32 7.87 -3.32
N MET A 94 3.94 7.47 -2.12
CA MET A 94 2.94 8.19 -1.30
C MET A 94 3.40 9.64 -1.06
N LYS A 95 2.66 10.63 -1.56
CA LYS A 95 3.03 12.06 -1.44
C LYS A 95 3.10 12.57 -0.01
N ALA A 96 2.37 11.93 0.91
CA ALA A 96 2.32 12.33 2.31
C ALA A 96 3.64 12.08 3.07
N PHE A 97 4.59 11.34 2.47
CA PHE A 97 5.82 10.91 3.15
C PHE A 97 7.08 11.28 2.34
N PRO A 98 8.19 11.59 3.03
CA PRO A 98 9.47 11.79 2.36
C PRO A 98 9.88 10.56 1.55
N VAL A 99 10.39 10.78 0.35
CA VAL A 99 10.87 9.69 -0.51
C VAL A 99 12.25 9.25 -0.07
N VAL A 100 12.44 7.95 0.06
CA VAL A 100 13.76 7.32 0.28
C VAL A 100 14.38 6.97 -1.07
N LYS A 101 13.68 6.14 -1.86
CA LYS A 101 14.06 5.78 -3.23
C LYS A 101 12.83 5.23 -3.97
N ASP A 102 12.59 5.73 -5.16
CA ASP A 102 11.51 5.32 -6.08
C ASP A 102 10.14 5.25 -5.38
N LEU A 103 9.58 4.07 -5.20
CA LEU A 103 8.28 3.86 -4.52
C LEU A 103 8.39 3.71 -2.99
N VAL A 104 9.60 3.77 -2.44
CA VAL A 104 9.87 3.61 -1.00
C VAL A 104 9.89 4.96 -0.31
N THR A 105 9.06 5.11 0.72
CA THR A 105 8.94 6.31 1.54
C THR A 105 9.37 6.09 2.99
N ASP A 106 9.74 7.17 3.69
CA ASP A 106 10.05 7.15 5.12
C ASP A 106 8.81 7.37 5.96
N VAL A 107 8.32 6.31 6.60
CA VAL A 107 7.18 6.32 7.53
C VAL A 107 7.60 6.38 9.00
N SER A 108 8.88 6.59 9.30
CA SER A 108 9.42 6.60 10.67
C SER A 108 8.78 7.65 11.56
N GLY A 109 8.32 8.77 10.99
CA GLY A 109 7.61 9.83 11.70
C GLY A 109 6.35 9.30 12.41
N ASN A 110 5.57 8.46 11.74
CA ASN A 110 4.36 7.87 12.29
C ASN A 110 4.66 6.93 13.47
N PHE A 111 5.73 6.14 13.39
CA PHE A 111 6.15 5.30 14.51
C PHE A 111 6.65 6.10 15.70
N LYS A 112 7.31 7.25 15.48
CA LYS A 112 7.68 8.18 16.56
C LYS A 112 6.45 8.75 17.26
N VAL A 113 5.41 9.12 16.51
CA VAL A 113 4.14 9.61 17.08
C VAL A 113 3.41 8.48 17.80
N LYS A 114 3.36 7.27 17.23
CA LYS A 114 2.74 6.09 17.84
C LYS A 114 3.31 5.80 19.25
N LYS A 115 4.63 5.95 19.43
CA LYS A 115 5.28 5.77 20.74
C LYS A 115 4.80 6.76 21.82
N LYS A 116 4.20 7.90 21.43
CA LYS A 116 3.66 8.90 22.37
C LYS A 116 2.23 8.57 22.82
N ILE A 117 1.55 7.63 22.15
CA ILE A 117 0.21 7.21 22.52
C ILE A 117 0.29 6.43 23.82
N LYS A 118 -0.51 6.85 24.81
CA LYS A 118 -0.56 6.16 26.11
C LYS A 118 -1.06 4.72 25.92
N PRO A 119 -0.41 3.72 26.57
CA PRO A 119 -0.88 2.34 26.51
C PRO A 119 -2.30 2.21 27.04
N PHE A 120 -3.08 1.32 26.43
CA PHE A 120 -4.38 0.93 26.95
C PHE A 120 -4.23 0.27 28.33
N LYS A 121 -5.05 0.69 29.29
CA LYS A 121 -5.15 0.05 30.61
C LYS A 121 -6.45 -0.74 30.64
N PRO A 122 -6.40 -2.07 30.63
CA PRO A 122 -7.60 -2.88 30.69
C PRO A 122 -8.30 -2.69 32.06
N ARG A 123 -9.63 -2.69 32.07
CA ARG A 123 -10.41 -2.82 33.29
C ARG A 123 -10.23 -4.24 33.87
N LYS A 124 -10.73 -4.48 35.05
CA LYS A 124 -10.75 -5.85 35.60
C LYS A 124 -11.57 -6.77 34.69
N PRO A 125 -11.20 -8.06 34.57
CA PRO A 125 -12.00 -9.05 33.86
C PRO A 125 -13.45 -9.09 34.38
N ASP A 126 -14.39 -9.41 33.50
CA ASP A 126 -15.83 -9.53 33.85
C ASP A 126 -16.18 -10.86 34.46
N ALA A 127 -15.32 -11.89 34.26
CA ALA A 127 -15.53 -13.24 34.72
C ALA A 127 -14.29 -13.79 35.44
N GLU A 128 -14.49 -14.82 36.28
CA GLU A 128 -13.41 -15.47 37.06
C GLU A 128 -12.36 -16.14 36.18
N ASP A 129 -12.72 -16.53 34.96
CA ASP A 129 -11.82 -17.11 33.96
C ASP A 129 -10.87 -16.10 33.29
N GLY A 130 -10.95 -14.84 33.70
CA GLY A 130 -10.11 -13.75 33.17
C GLY A 130 -10.60 -13.16 31.85
N THR A 131 -11.82 -13.45 31.42
CA THR A 131 -12.38 -12.91 30.16
C THR A 131 -12.95 -11.50 30.34
N TRP A 132 -12.86 -10.70 29.27
CA TRP A 132 -13.54 -9.42 29.14
C TRP A 132 -14.69 -9.57 28.16
N ARG A 133 -15.87 -9.17 28.56
CA ARG A 133 -17.05 -9.17 27.69
C ARG A 133 -17.32 -7.77 27.19
N MET A 134 -17.67 -7.66 25.92
CA MET A 134 -18.04 -6.40 25.29
C MET A 134 -19.50 -6.47 24.87
N ALA A 135 -20.27 -5.42 25.17
CA ALA A 135 -21.63 -5.31 24.68
C ALA A 135 -21.65 -5.21 23.14
N GLN A 136 -22.68 -5.74 22.49
CA GLN A 136 -22.77 -5.72 21.03
C GLN A 136 -22.70 -4.31 20.45
N GLU A 137 -23.30 -3.34 21.12
CA GLU A 137 -23.24 -1.92 20.75
C GLU A 137 -21.82 -1.37 20.70
N ASP A 138 -20.96 -1.78 21.67
CA ASP A 138 -19.56 -1.37 21.70
C ASP A 138 -18.75 -2.07 20.59
N VAL A 139 -19.05 -3.35 20.30
CA VAL A 139 -18.45 -4.07 19.20
C VAL A 139 -18.76 -3.36 17.88
N ASP A 140 -20.02 -3.01 17.64
CA ASP A 140 -20.46 -2.33 16.41
C ASP A 140 -19.80 -0.95 16.29
N ARG A 141 -19.66 -0.20 17.38
CA ARG A 141 -19.00 1.11 17.40
C ARG A 141 -17.53 1.05 17.04
N VAL A 142 -16.79 0.02 17.49
CA VAL A 142 -15.33 -0.09 17.27
C VAL A 142 -14.95 -0.93 16.06
N GLN A 143 -15.92 -1.55 15.39
CA GLN A 143 -15.66 -2.50 14.31
C GLN A 143 -14.84 -1.90 13.15
N GLU A 144 -15.10 -0.65 12.78
CA GLU A 144 -14.34 0.04 11.72
C GLU A 144 -12.88 0.26 12.10
N PHE A 145 -12.60 0.59 13.37
CA PHE A 145 -11.23 0.77 13.85
C PHE A 145 -10.42 -0.53 13.83
N ARG A 146 -11.08 -1.69 13.97
CA ARG A 146 -10.43 -3.01 13.92
C ARG A 146 -9.94 -3.39 12.52
N LYS A 147 -10.42 -2.70 11.49
CA LYS A 147 -9.97 -2.91 10.10
C LYS A 147 -8.63 -2.24 9.78
N CYS A 148 -8.17 -1.35 10.66
CA CYS A 148 -6.92 -0.63 10.47
C CYS A 148 -5.72 -1.60 10.46
N ILE A 149 -4.94 -1.57 9.37
CA ILE A 149 -3.71 -2.36 9.19
C ILE A 149 -2.46 -1.47 9.18
N GLU A 150 -2.59 -0.22 9.58
CA GLU A 150 -1.49 0.78 9.60
C GLU A 150 -0.82 0.95 8.21
N CYS A 151 -1.60 0.88 7.12
CA CYS A 151 -1.07 1.04 5.75
C CYS A 151 -0.77 2.49 5.36
N PHE A 152 -1.22 3.45 6.15
CA PHE A 152 -1.08 4.88 5.92
C PHE A 152 -1.77 5.42 4.64
N LEU A 153 -2.78 4.69 4.14
CA LEU A 153 -3.62 5.11 3.01
C LEU A 153 -4.73 6.08 3.42
#